data_6d183515422c8d6623914d3fa2795d02
#
_entry.id   6d183515422c8d6623914d3fa2795d02
#
_cell.length_a   1.000
_cell.length_b   1.000
_cell.length_c   1.000
_cell.angle_alpha   90.00
_cell.angle_beta   90.00
_cell.angle_gamma   90.00
#
_symmetry.space_group_name_H-M   'P 1'
#
loop_
_entity.id
_entity.type
_entity.pdbx_description
1 polymer ?
#
loop_
_entity_poly.entity_id
_entity_poly.type
_entity_poly.pdbx_seq_one_letter_code
_entity_poly.pdbx_strand_id
1 'polypeptide(L)'
;LLTKEQVSEQLLQQYLRGWKSNPKYIVENLYVFDWESDMLIKTRSGYWYEVECKISFADFKNDFKHKWQKHELLKTGEWHPLTFVCRETDEKALSKYESYPGYHIENTGKAWNIYIKGQDISKGEHRRPNYFYYCVPWYLSGKVLPLLPDYAGLLVLTEDGKLKEVKQVLSLHQHKYTNEELKLCDKFYYAYRNWKENVER
;
A
#
# COMPACT_ATOMS: atom_id res chain seq x y z
N LEU A 1 13.13 -16.14 -11.39
CA LEU A 1 12.15 -15.35 -10.63
C LEU A 1 12.80 -14.03 -10.21
N LEU A 2 12.10 -12.91 -10.39
CA LEU A 2 12.58 -11.60 -9.98
C LEU A 2 12.51 -11.43 -8.47
N THR A 3 13.47 -10.73 -7.87
CA THR A 3 13.40 -10.29 -6.48
C THR A 3 12.57 -8.98 -6.39
N LYS A 4 12.20 -8.58 -5.17
CA LYS A 4 11.46 -7.34 -4.93
C LYS A 4 12.30 -6.11 -5.35
N GLU A 5 13.59 -6.13 -5.03
CA GLU A 5 14.56 -5.10 -5.39
C GLU A 5 14.66 -4.94 -6.91
N GLN A 6 14.73 -6.07 -7.65
CA GLN A 6 14.77 -6.03 -9.11
C GLN A 6 13.48 -5.45 -9.71
N VAL A 7 12.32 -5.76 -9.14
CA VAL A 7 11.04 -5.18 -9.57
C VAL A 7 11.00 -3.68 -9.29
N SER A 8 11.41 -3.26 -8.10
CA SER A 8 11.46 -1.83 -7.71
C SER A 8 12.44 -1.05 -8.58
N GLU A 9 13.64 -1.58 -8.82
CA GLU A 9 14.64 -0.94 -9.67
C GLU A 9 14.15 -0.76 -11.12
N GLN A 10 13.54 -1.79 -11.70
CA GLN A 10 13.01 -1.70 -13.05
C GLN A 10 11.82 -0.73 -13.13
N LEU A 11 10.96 -0.69 -12.11
CA LEU A 11 9.89 0.28 -12.01
C LEU A 11 10.44 1.71 -11.95
N LEU A 12 11.45 1.96 -11.12
CA LEU A 12 12.13 3.26 -10.99
C LEU A 12 12.73 3.70 -12.34
N GLN A 13 13.41 2.81 -13.06
CA GLN A 13 13.97 3.08 -14.38
C GLN A 13 12.91 3.46 -15.41
N GLN A 14 11.74 2.82 -15.39
CA GLN A 14 10.64 3.16 -16.29
C GLN A 14 10.03 4.53 -15.99
N TYR A 15 9.89 4.89 -14.71
CA TYR A 15 9.42 6.21 -14.30
C TYR A 15 10.43 7.31 -14.65
N LEU A 16 11.71 7.07 -14.46
CA LEU A 16 12.79 7.99 -14.88
C LEU A 16 12.78 8.24 -16.39
N ARG A 17 12.36 7.25 -17.18
CA ARG A 17 12.16 7.38 -18.63
C ARG A 17 10.86 8.09 -19.03
N GLY A 18 10.06 8.56 -18.07
CA GLY A 18 8.87 9.35 -18.32
C GLY A 18 7.59 8.56 -18.63
N TRP A 19 7.51 7.31 -18.13
CA TRP A 19 6.38 6.42 -18.41
C TRP A 19 4.98 7.04 -18.10
N LYS A 20 4.77 7.76 -17.02
CA LYS A 20 3.41 8.27 -16.69
C LYS A 20 3.28 9.78 -16.61
N SER A 21 4.23 10.53 -16.65
CA SER A 21 4.27 11.97 -16.49
C SER A 21 5.46 12.39 -15.65
N ASN A 22 6.18 13.28 -16.16
CA ASN A 22 7.30 13.98 -15.59
C ASN A 22 7.26 14.03 -14.05
N PRO A 23 7.78 13.02 -13.34
CA PRO A 23 7.71 12.99 -11.89
C PRO A 23 8.54 14.13 -11.32
N LYS A 24 8.04 14.72 -10.23
CA LYS A 24 8.81 15.68 -9.43
C LYS A 24 9.68 14.98 -8.41
N TYR A 25 9.13 13.95 -7.78
CA TYR A 25 9.82 13.09 -6.82
C TYR A 25 9.45 11.64 -7.10
N ILE A 26 10.44 10.76 -6.91
CA ILE A 26 10.27 9.32 -6.80
C ILE A 26 10.99 8.91 -5.53
N VAL A 27 10.34 8.20 -4.64
CA VAL A 27 10.89 7.79 -3.35
C VAL A 27 10.48 6.36 -3.07
N GLU A 28 11.43 5.55 -2.64
CA GLU A 28 11.23 4.16 -2.26
C GLU A 28 11.23 4.00 -0.75
N ASN A 29 10.46 3.03 -0.25
CA ASN A 29 10.46 2.58 1.15
C ASN A 29 10.27 3.74 2.14
N LEU A 30 9.28 4.59 1.91
CA LEU A 30 9.03 5.77 2.74
C LEU A 30 7.63 5.77 3.36
N TYR A 31 7.56 6.12 4.64
CA TYR A 31 6.32 6.39 5.37
C TYR A 31 5.83 7.82 5.08
N VAL A 32 5.08 8.01 4.01
CA VAL A 32 4.45 9.30 3.71
C VAL A 32 3.02 9.34 4.23
N PHE A 33 2.28 8.28 4.00
CA PHE A 33 0.95 8.04 4.57
C PHE A 33 1.08 7.31 5.93
N ASP A 34 0.06 6.65 6.39
CA ASP A 34 0.09 5.94 7.68
C ASP A 34 0.74 4.54 7.58
N TRP A 35 1.43 4.26 6.47
CA TRP A 35 2.16 3.02 6.19
C TRP A 35 3.40 3.26 5.34
N GLU A 36 4.27 2.25 5.31
CA GLU A 36 5.39 2.23 4.38
C GLU A 36 4.91 1.86 2.98
N SER A 37 5.30 2.67 2.00
CA SER A 37 5.04 2.44 0.58
C SER A 37 6.31 1.95 -0.09
N ASP A 38 6.23 0.90 -0.92
CA ASP A 38 7.38 0.39 -1.67
C ASP A 38 7.89 1.46 -2.63
N MET A 39 6.99 2.20 -3.28
CA MET A 39 7.35 3.35 -4.13
C MET A 39 6.27 4.42 -4.09
N LEU A 40 6.68 5.66 -3.91
CA LEU A 40 5.85 6.85 -3.98
C LEU A 40 6.34 7.79 -5.08
N ILE A 41 5.42 8.27 -5.90
CA ILE A 41 5.72 9.15 -7.01
C ILE A 41 4.86 10.40 -6.91
N LYS A 42 5.50 11.57 -6.83
CA LYS A 42 4.81 12.87 -6.95
C LYS A 42 5.00 13.43 -8.34
N THR A 43 3.90 13.73 -9.01
CA THR A 43 3.92 14.41 -10.30
C THR A 43 4.18 15.90 -10.14
N ARG A 44 4.57 16.59 -11.21
CA ARG A 44 4.68 18.06 -11.22
C ARG A 44 3.33 18.75 -11.04
N SER A 45 2.25 18.09 -11.45
CA SER A 45 0.87 18.56 -11.24
C SER A 45 0.38 18.40 -9.81
N GLY A 46 1.16 17.77 -8.92
CA GLY A 46 0.89 17.65 -7.49
C GLY A 46 0.17 16.37 -7.07
N TYR A 47 -0.12 15.44 -7.98
CA TYR A 47 -0.73 14.16 -7.65
C TYR A 47 0.30 13.16 -7.16
N TRP A 48 -0.14 12.30 -6.23
CA TRP A 48 0.65 11.22 -5.65
C TRP A 48 0.18 9.87 -6.16
N TYR A 49 1.13 9.09 -6.60
CA TYR A 49 0.96 7.68 -6.94
C TYR A 49 1.70 6.84 -5.91
N GLU A 50 1.04 5.82 -5.41
CA GLU A 50 1.67 4.77 -4.62
C GLU A 50 1.68 3.50 -5.44
N VAL A 51 2.82 2.80 -5.41
CA VAL A 51 2.98 1.50 -6.07
C VAL A 51 3.50 0.50 -5.05
N GLU A 52 2.75 -0.58 -4.85
CA GLU A 52 3.14 -1.74 -4.03
C GLU A 52 3.65 -2.85 -4.94
N CYS A 53 4.87 -3.31 -4.71
CA CYS A 53 5.52 -4.35 -5.49
C CYS A 53 5.27 -5.72 -4.85
N LYS A 54 4.68 -6.66 -5.61
CA LYS A 54 4.39 -8.02 -5.15
C LYS A 54 5.06 -9.03 -6.08
N ILE A 55 5.92 -9.87 -5.50
CA ILE A 55 6.71 -10.86 -6.26
C ILE A 55 6.15 -12.28 -6.16
N SER A 56 5.18 -12.49 -5.29
CA SER A 56 4.47 -13.76 -5.15
C SER A 56 2.97 -13.57 -4.95
N PHE A 57 2.20 -14.58 -5.31
CA PHE A 57 0.75 -14.55 -5.11
C PHE A 57 0.36 -14.62 -3.62
N ALA A 58 1.18 -15.27 -2.81
CA ALA A 58 0.99 -15.31 -1.36
C ALA A 58 1.20 -13.92 -0.74
N ASP A 59 2.24 -13.20 -1.15
CA ASP A 59 2.52 -11.83 -0.73
C ASP A 59 1.38 -10.88 -1.11
N PHE A 60 0.88 -10.97 -2.33
CA PHE A 60 -0.29 -10.20 -2.76
C PHE A 60 -1.52 -10.45 -1.88
N LYS A 61 -1.85 -11.72 -1.56
CA LYS A 61 -2.98 -12.04 -0.68
C LYS A 61 -2.78 -11.58 0.75
N ASN A 62 -1.55 -11.70 1.25
CA ASN A 62 -1.22 -11.30 2.60
C ASN A 62 -1.32 -9.79 2.82
N ASP A 63 -1.14 -8.98 1.78
CA ASP A 63 -1.31 -7.53 1.85
C ASP A 63 -2.70 -7.14 2.37
N PHE A 64 -3.75 -7.75 1.83
CA PHE A 64 -5.13 -7.51 2.28
C PHE A 64 -5.38 -8.00 3.71
N LYS A 65 -4.73 -9.09 4.09
CA LYS A 65 -4.91 -9.68 5.41
C LYS A 65 -4.24 -8.84 6.50
N HIS A 66 -3.01 -8.37 6.24
CA HIS A 66 -2.20 -7.69 7.25
C HIS A 66 -2.32 -6.17 7.20
N LYS A 67 -2.68 -5.60 6.04
CA LYS A 67 -2.84 -4.15 5.86
C LYS A 67 -4.30 -3.76 5.57
N TRP A 68 -5.27 -4.45 6.18
CA TRP A 68 -6.68 -4.24 5.88
C TRP A 68 -7.15 -2.80 6.14
N GLN A 69 -6.64 -2.10 7.19
CA GLN A 69 -6.95 -0.69 7.45
C GLN A 69 -6.50 0.22 6.31
N LYS A 70 -5.31 -0.03 5.75
CA LYS A 70 -4.83 0.64 4.54
C LYS A 70 -5.83 0.47 3.40
N HIS A 71 -6.26 -0.77 3.15
CA HIS A 71 -7.17 -1.07 2.06
C HIS A 71 -8.57 -0.51 2.26
N GLU A 72 -9.05 -0.45 3.50
CA GLU A 72 -10.30 0.23 3.84
C GLU A 72 -10.18 1.74 3.56
N LEU A 73 -9.13 2.38 4.04
CA LEU A 73 -8.86 3.79 3.77
C LEU A 73 -8.71 4.09 2.27
N LEU A 74 -7.99 3.25 1.52
CA LEU A 74 -7.86 3.41 0.06
C LEU A 74 -9.22 3.34 -0.63
N LYS A 75 -10.08 2.41 -0.21
CA LYS A 75 -11.40 2.17 -0.79
C LYS A 75 -12.40 3.27 -0.46
N THR A 76 -12.53 3.61 0.82
CA THR A 76 -13.63 4.46 1.32
C THR A 76 -13.20 5.89 1.63
N GLY A 77 -11.91 6.12 1.92
CA GLY A 77 -11.40 7.37 2.48
C GLY A 77 -11.66 7.53 3.96
N GLU A 78 -12.09 6.46 4.62
CA GLU A 78 -12.43 6.44 6.04
C GLU A 78 -11.43 5.59 6.80
N TRP A 79 -11.03 6.07 7.97
CA TRP A 79 -10.18 5.34 8.90
C TRP A 79 -10.99 4.94 10.12
N HIS A 80 -10.87 3.69 10.50
CA HIS A 80 -11.51 3.17 11.69
C HIS A 80 -10.42 2.79 12.70
N PRO A 81 -10.34 3.48 13.85
CA PRO A 81 -9.42 3.07 14.90
C PRO A 81 -9.80 1.66 15.39
N LEU A 82 -8.78 0.86 15.68
CA LEU A 82 -8.97 -0.48 16.23
C LEU A 82 -8.69 -0.48 17.71
N THR A 83 -9.63 -1.00 18.49
CA THR A 83 -9.41 -1.28 19.90
C THR A 83 -9.28 -2.80 20.07
N PHE A 84 -8.16 -3.25 20.61
CA PHE A 84 -7.95 -4.66 20.95
C PHE A 84 -8.98 -5.08 22.00
N VAL A 85 -9.65 -6.19 21.76
CA VAL A 85 -10.65 -6.75 22.66
C VAL A 85 -10.09 -7.94 23.43
N CYS A 86 -9.68 -8.96 22.71
CA CYS A 86 -9.12 -10.18 23.30
C CYS A 86 -8.33 -10.99 22.29
N ARG A 87 -7.63 -11.98 22.80
CA ARG A 87 -7.00 -13.03 22.02
C ARG A 87 -7.78 -14.33 22.19
N GLU A 88 -8.15 -14.94 21.07
CA GLU A 88 -8.89 -16.20 21.04
C GLU A 88 -8.01 -17.30 20.46
N THR A 89 -8.06 -18.47 21.05
CA THR A 89 -7.32 -19.67 20.59
C THR A 89 -8.25 -20.77 20.07
N ASP A 90 -9.54 -20.69 20.39
CA ASP A 90 -10.56 -21.62 19.91
C ASP A 90 -11.24 -21.06 18.67
N GLU A 91 -11.06 -21.75 17.55
CA GLU A 91 -11.67 -21.37 16.27
C GLU A 91 -13.21 -21.33 16.35
N LYS A 92 -13.83 -22.22 17.13
CA LYS A 92 -15.28 -22.23 17.30
C LYS A 92 -15.83 -20.98 17.99
N ALA A 93 -15.00 -20.36 18.84
CA ALA A 93 -15.39 -19.12 19.51
C ALA A 93 -15.39 -17.90 18.57
N LEU A 94 -14.80 -18.01 17.37
CA LEU A 94 -14.75 -16.90 16.42
C LEU A 94 -16.12 -16.55 15.85
N SER A 95 -17.01 -17.52 15.73
CA SER A 95 -18.34 -17.33 15.13
C SER A 95 -19.13 -16.19 15.76
N LYS A 96 -18.96 -15.95 17.06
CA LYS A 96 -19.58 -14.83 17.77
C LYS A 96 -19.08 -13.46 17.33
N TYR A 97 -17.85 -13.38 16.82
CA TYR A 97 -17.25 -12.13 16.32
C TYR A 97 -17.47 -11.97 14.82
N GLU A 98 -17.43 -13.07 14.05
CA GLU A 98 -17.64 -13.07 12.60
C GLU A 98 -19.04 -12.59 12.21
N SER A 99 -20.04 -12.85 13.08
CA SER A 99 -21.43 -12.42 12.86
C SER A 99 -21.66 -10.92 13.06
N TYR A 100 -20.70 -10.21 13.64
CA TYR A 100 -20.84 -8.77 13.93
C TYR A 100 -19.94 -7.92 13.00
N PRO A 101 -20.48 -7.06 12.15
CA PRO A 101 -19.70 -6.27 11.21
C PRO A 101 -18.74 -5.24 11.84
N GLY A 102 -18.89 -5.01 13.16
CA GLY A 102 -18.02 -4.12 13.93
C GLY A 102 -16.70 -4.74 14.40
N TYR A 103 -16.50 -6.04 14.23
CA TYR A 103 -15.27 -6.68 14.65
C TYR A 103 -14.30 -6.90 13.47
N HIS A 104 -13.01 -6.86 13.77
CA HIS A 104 -11.93 -7.30 12.91
C HIS A 104 -11.19 -8.45 13.57
N ILE A 105 -10.95 -9.54 12.83
CA ILE A 105 -10.29 -10.75 13.31
C ILE A 105 -8.98 -10.93 12.55
N GLU A 106 -7.88 -10.87 13.27
CA GLU A 106 -6.54 -11.07 12.72
C GLU A 106 -5.99 -12.46 13.13
N ASN A 107 -5.71 -13.31 12.15
CA ASN A 107 -5.09 -14.61 12.41
C ASN A 107 -3.57 -14.47 12.55
N THR A 108 -3.03 -14.79 13.71
CA THR A 108 -1.59 -14.74 14.01
C THR A 108 -0.86 -16.07 13.76
N GLY A 109 -1.55 -17.09 13.23
CA GLY A 109 -1.02 -18.44 13.00
C GLY A 109 -1.12 -19.38 14.22
N LYS A 110 -1.17 -18.83 15.44
CA LYS A 110 -1.32 -19.59 16.69
C LYS A 110 -2.57 -19.22 17.49
N ALA A 111 -3.18 -18.10 17.15
CA ALA A 111 -4.36 -17.54 17.80
C ALA A 111 -4.97 -16.47 16.89
N TRP A 112 -6.10 -15.92 17.30
CA TRP A 112 -6.77 -14.80 16.64
C TRP A 112 -6.82 -13.61 17.59
N ASN A 113 -6.33 -12.46 17.13
CA ASN A 113 -6.54 -11.21 17.82
C ASN A 113 -7.87 -10.62 17.35
N ILE A 114 -8.71 -10.25 18.28
CA ILE A 114 -10.02 -9.68 18.05
C ILE A 114 -9.96 -8.20 18.36
N TYR A 115 -10.39 -7.38 17.41
CA TYR A 115 -10.46 -5.93 17.54
C TYR A 115 -11.89 -5.46 17.28
N ILE A 116 -12.33 -4.44 17.98
CA ILE A 116 -13.55 -3.70 17.64
C ILE A 116 -13.16 -2.47 16.81
N LYS A 117 -13.88 -2.26 15.72
CA LYS A 117 -13.77 -1.03 14.93
C LYS A 117 -14.41 0.10 15.70
N GLY A 118 -13.65 1.15 15.99
CA GLY A 118 -14.17 2.37 16.61
C GLY A 118 -15.22 3.04 15.73
N GLN A 119 -16.15 3.72 16.37
CA GLN A 119 -17.21 4.47 15.68
C GLN A 119 -16.71 5.81 15.11
N ASP A 120 -15.58 6.31 15.58
CA ASP A 120 -15.01 7.57 15.08
C ASP A 120 -14.42 7.34 13.68
N ILE A 121 -15.23 7.69 12.71
CA ILE A 121 -14.82 7.76 11.32
C ILE A 121 -14.11 9.11 11.15
N SER A 122 -12.80 9.12 11.24
CA SER A 122 -12.03 10.32 10.91
C SER A 122 -11.97 10.48 9.41
N LYS A 123 -12.94 11.24 8.87
CA LYS A 123 -12.95 11.62 7.45
C LYS A 123 -11.94 12.73 7.21
N GLY A 124 -10.96 12.46 6.34
CA GLY A 124 -10.00 13.48 5.89
C GLY A 124 -8.83 13.75 6.83
N GLU A 125 -8.75 13.14 8.01
CA GLU A 125 -7.60 13.23 8.90
C GLU A 125 -6.46 12.31 8.44
N HIS A 126 -6.80 11.13 7.94
CA HIS A 126 -5.85 10.18 7.38
C HIS A 126 -5.65 10.41 5.89
N ARG A 127 -4.40 10.45 5.50
CA ARG A 127 -3.99 10.79 4.14
C ARG A 127 -3.75 9.53 3.32
N ARG A 128 -4.14 9.57 2.05
CA ARG A 128 -3.95 8.48 1.10
C ARG A 128 -3.46 9.03 -0.25
N PRO A 129 -2.81 8.21 -1.11
CA PRO A 129 -2.40 8.66 -2.43
C PRO A 129 -3.61 9.00 -3.31
N ASN A 130 -3.38 9.78 -4.37
CA ASN A 130 -4.41 10.03 -5.37
C ASN A 130 -4.67 8.79 -6.25
N TYR A 131 -3.62 7.97 -6.45
CA TYR A 131 -3.65 6.77 -7.29
C TYR A 131 -2.87 5.65 -6.61
N PHE A 132 -3.43 4.45 -6.59
CA PHE A 132 -2.82 3.28 -5.99
C PHE A 132 -2.68 2.15 -7.02
N TYR A 133 -1.48 1.59 -7.14
CA TYR A 133 -1.16 0.51 -8.05
C TYR A 133 -0.48 -0.65 -7.33
N TYR A 134 -0.78 -1.85 -7.78
CA TYR A 134 0.13 -2.98 -7.61
C TYR A 134 1.04 -3.09 -8.82
N CYS A 135 2.32 -3.43 -8.59
CA CYS A 135 3.27 -3.82 -9.61
C CYS A 135 3.66 -5.28 -9.39
N VAL A 136 3.47 -6.10 -10.41
CA VAL A 136 3.76 -7.54 -10.35
C VAL A 136 4.56 -7.98 -11.58
N PRO A 137 5.42 -9.01 -11.46
CA PRO A 137 6.00 -9.68 -12.62
C PRO A 137 4.93 -10.30 -13.51
N TRP A 138 5.23 -10.40 -14.79
CA TRP A 138 4.31 -10.89 -15.82
C TRP A 138 3.66 -12.23 -15.50
N TYR A 139 4.40 -13.17 -14.90
CA TYR A 139 3.91 -14.51 -14.54
C TYR A 139 2.86 -14.53 -13.42
N LEU A 140 2.70 -13.43 -12.68
CA LEU A 140 1.66 -13.30 -11.64
C LEU A 140 0.39 -12.60 -12.13
N SER A 141 0.46 -11.88 -13.23
CA SER A 141 -0.61 -10.97 -13.68
C SER A 141 -1.97 -11.68 -13.84
N GLY A 142 -1.99 -12.87 -14.43
CA GLY A 142 -3.22 -13.65 -14.63
C GLY A 142 -3.89 -14.13 -13.34
N LYS A 143 -3.10 -14.31 -12.25
CA LYS A 143 -3.63 -14.70 -10.94
C LYS A 143 -4.09 -13.50 -10.13
N VAL A 144 -3.41 -12.35 -10.27
CA VAL A 144 -3.67 -11.14 -9.51
C VAL A 144 -4.85 -10.35 -10.07
N LEU A 145 -4.94 -10.21 -11.39
CA LEU A 145 -5.94 -9.36 -12.05
C LEU A 145 -7.39 -9.66 -11.64
N PRO A 146 -7.85 -10.94 -11.53
CA PRO A 146 -9.23 -11.24 -11.13
C PRO A 146 -9.55 -10.88 -9.66
N LEU A 147 -8.54 -10.73 -8.82
CA LEU A 147 -8.67 -10.44 -7.39
C LEU A 147 -8.34 -8.99 -7.04
N LEU A 148 -7.99 -8.20 -8.06
CA LEU A 148 -7.56 -6.83 -7.85
C LEU A 148 -8.77 -5.96 -7.46
N PRO A 149 -8.71 -5.20 -6.35
CA PRO A 149 -9.80 -4.31 -5.96
C PRO A 149 -10.05 -3.21 -7.01
N ASP A 150 -11.28 -2.69 -7.04
CA ASP A 150 -11.65 -1.64 -8.01
C ASP A 150 -10.86 -0.35 -7.85
N TYR A 151 -10.45 -0.03 -6.62
CA TYR A 151 -9.65 1.15 -6.32
C TYR A 151 -8.17 1.02 -6.71
N ALA A 152 -7.71 -0.16 -7.11
CA ALA A 152 -6.31 -0.41 -7.46
C ALA A 152 -6.11 -0.61 -8.96
N GLY A 153 -5.05 -0.03 -9.50
CA GLY A 153 -4.54 -0.34 -10.83
C GLY A 153 -3.52 -1.49 -10.81
N LEU A 154 -3.19 -2.02 -11.98
CA LEU A 154 -2.20 -3.09 -12.15
C LEU A 154 -1.14 -2.70 -13.17
N LEU A 155 0.08 -2.64 -12.70
CA LEU A 155 1.30 -2.57 -13.51
C LEU A 155 1.90 -3.96 -13.60
N VAL A 156 2.31 -4.33 -14.78
CA VAL A 156 2.96 -5.62 -15.04
C VAL A 156 4.34 -5.37 -15.63
N LEU A 157 5.33 -5.91 -14.95
CA LEU A 157 6.69 -5.94 -15.46
C LEU A 157 6.81 -7.14 -16.41
N THR A 158 6.98 -6.86 -17.69
CA THR A 158 7.09 -7.88 -18.74
C THR A 158 8.44 -8.60 -18.70
N GLU A 159 8.53 -9.72 -19.39
CA GLU A 159 9.77 -10.53 -19.44
C GLU A 159 10.95 -9.74 -20.03
N ASP A 160 10.70 -8.86 -20.98
CA ASP A 160 11.70 -7.97 -21.58
C ASP A 160 11.97 -6.69 -20.76
N GLY A 161 11.51 -6.66 -19.49
CA GLY A 161 11.77 -5.57 -18.55
C GLY A 161 11.00 -4.29 -18.81
N LYS A 162 9.95 -4.34 -19.64
CA LYS A 162 9.09 -3.18 -19.88
C LYS A 162 7.93 -3.16 -18.88
N LEU A 163 7.50 -1.95 -18.53
CA LEU A 163 6.33 -1.75 -17.69
C LEU A 163 5.08 -1.59 -18.55
N LYS A 164 4.06 -2.42 -18.28
CA LYS A 164 2.76 -2.37 -18.94
C LYS A 164 1.65 -2.10 -17.93
N GLU A 165 0.81 -1.11 -18.19
CA GLU A 165 -0.42 -0.91 -17.43
C GLU A 165 -1.50 -1.85 -17.98
N VAL A 166 -1.89 -2.83 -17.17
CA VAL A 166 -2.90 -3.84 -17.52
C VAL A 166 -4.29 -3.43 -17.04
N LYS A 167 -4.36 -2.78 -15.87
CA LYS A 167 -5.58 -2.17 -15.38
C LYS A 167 -5.29 -0.75 -14.96
N GLN A 168 -6.00 0.20 -15.55
CA GLN A 168 -5.96 1.60 -15.17
C GLN A 168 -6.73 1.81 -13.87
N VAL A 169 -6.22 2.69 -13.00
CA VAL A 169 -6.89 3.09 -11.76
C VAL A 169 -7.61 4.43 -11.94
N LEU A 170 -8.74 4.56 -11.28
CA LEU A 170 -9.41 5.84 -11.10
C LEU A 170 -8.77 6.61 -9.94
N SER A 171 -8.88 7.93 -9.97
CA SER A 171 -8.42 8.77 -8.86
C SER A 171 -9.23 8.49 -7.60
N LEU A 172 -8.55 8.21 -6.49
CA LEU A 172 -9.18 7.99 -5.18
C LEU A 172 -9.74 9.29 -4.60
N HIS A 173 -9.08 10.42 -4.91
CA HIS A 173 -9.50 11.78 -4.57
C HIS A 173 -8.73 12.81 -5.41
N GLN A 174 -9.20 14.06 -5.41
CA GLN A 174 -8.59 15.15 -6.18
C GLN A 174 -7.71 16.09 -5.36
N HIS A 175 -7.64 15.91 -4.04
CA HIS A 175 -6.81 16.76 -3.19
C HIS A 175 -5.32 16.58 -3.51
N LYS A 176 -4.60 17.69 -3.62
CA LYS A 176 -3.16 17.73 -3.94
C LYS A 176 -2.40 18.14 -2.68
N TYR A 177 -1.93 17.17 -1.91
CA TYR A 177 -1.19 17.45 -0.69
C TYR A 177 0.07 18.26 -0.95
N THR A 178 0.26 19.31 -0.15
CA THR A 178 1.52 20.05 -0.08
C THR A 178 2.61 19.21 0.60
N ASN A 179 3.86 19.65 0.49
CA ASN A 179 4.96 18.98 1.20
C ASN A 179 4.83 19.15 2.72
N GLU A 180 4.29 20.29 3.18
CA GLU A 180 4.06 20.60 4.58
C GLU A 180 2.98 19.71 5.19
N GLU A 181 1.81 19.54 4.49
CA GLU A 181 0.75 18.63 4.93
C GLU A 181 1.27 17.20 5.12
N LEU A 182 2.20 16.76 4.29
CA LEU A 182 2.77 15.41 4.37
C LEU A 182 4.02 15.35 5.28
N LYS A 183 4.47 16.48 5.82
CA LYS A 183 5.70 16.58 6.63
C LYS A 183 6.91 15.93 5.94
N LEU A 184 7.05 16.15 4.64
CA LEU A 184 8.04 15.44 3.81
C LEU A 184 9.47 15.73 4.23
N CYS A 185 9.77 16.97 4.65
CA CYS A 185 11.13 17.34 5.08
C CYS A 185 11.57 16.49 6.27
N ASP A 186 10.68 16.33 7.27
CA ASP A 186 10.96 15.51 8.46
C ASP A 186 11.14 14.04 8.07
N LYS A 187 10.25 13.53 7.21
CA LYS A 187 10.29 12.14 6.77
C LYS A 187 11.55 11.81 5.97
N PHE A 188 11.99 12.72 5.08
CA PHE A 188 13.25 12.56 4.36
C PHE A 188 14.47 12.66 5.29
N TYR A 189 14.44 13.55 6.26
CA TYR A 189 15.49 13.66 7.25
C TYR A 189 15.66 12.38 8.06
N TYR A 190 14.56 11.82 8.57
CA TYR A 190 14.60 10.55 9.32
C TYR A 190 15.04 9.38 8.45
N ALA A 191 14.56 9.29 7.20
CA ALA A 191 15.00 8.26 6.28
C ALA A 191 16.50 8.34 5.97
N TYR A 192 17.01 9.55 5.73
CA TYR A 192 18.44 9.78 5.51
C TYR A 192 19.28 9.43 6.74
N ARG A 193 18.84 9.82 7.92
CA ARG A 193 19.53 9.51 9.17
C ARG A 193 19.61 8.00 9.41
N ASN A 194 18.51 7.29 9.25
CA ASN A 194 18.47 5.84 9.40
C ASN A 194 19.38 5.14 8.38
N TRP A 195 19.38 5.59 7.13
CA TRP A 195 20.30 5.08 6.11
C TRP A 195 21.75 5.28 6.51
N LYS A 196 22.13 6.48 6.95
CA LYS A 196 23.49 6.80 7.38
C LYS A 196 23.95 5.92 8.55
N GLU A 197 23.11 5.76 9.58
CA GLU A 197 23.41 4.90 10.73
C GLU A 197 23.60 3.43 10.36
N ASN A 198 22.93 2.95 9.29
CA ASN A 198 23.07 1.57 8.80
C ASN A 198 24.30 1.36 7.90
N VAL A 199 24.79 2.40 7.24
CA VAL A 199 25.99 2.33 6.37
C VAL A 199 27.27 2.47 7.17
N GLU A 200 27.24 3.17 8.32
CA GLU A 200 28.40 3.40 9.19
C GLU A 200 28.63 2.24 10.21
N ARG A 201 27.77 1.20 10.22
CA ARG A 201 27.95 -0.04 10.99
C ARG A 201 28.56 -1.15 10.14
#